data_f589e0813ed95aa3f2747546438e023a
#
_entry.id   f589e0813ed95aa3f2747546438e023a
#
_cell.length_a   1.000
_cell.length_b   1.000
_cell.length_c   1.000
_cell.angle_alpha   90.00
_cell.angle_beta   90.00
_cell.angle_gamma   90.00
#
_symmetry.space_group_name_H-M   'P 1'
#
loop_
_entity.id
_entity.type
_entity.pdbx_description
1 polymer ?
#
loop_
_entity_poly.entity_id
_entity_poly.type
_entity_poly.pdbx_seq_one_letter_code
_entity_poly.pdbx_strand_id
1 'polypeptide(L)'
;MKNNLHVFLGATVADAAARPLHWVYNQKKLLTYIKGKQDFTFLKKNKSPFYNIKTGKVSGYNEVGQVMFKTLVEGHRDIEERFKKNITKNFGPGSIYWKNLNLRAKYRKVKDWRGIIKGPWIHQNIIETVRNIKSKKKLTGGKKVNESDGYCAALPYFLYGYNLKDVKKIISTVTISKISLKYALAKFYLIDLALKGCKDP
;
A
#
# COMPACT_ATOMS: atom_id res chain seq x y z
N MET A 1 16.21 -7.76 17.49
CA MET A 1 14.85 -7.98 16.96
C MET A 1 13.78 -7.08 17.58
N LYS A 2 13.89 -6.59 18.83
CA LYS A 2 12.80 -5.80 19.49
C LYS A 2 12.46 -4.45 18.81
N ASN A 3 13.39 -3.80 18.13
CA ASN A 3 13.14 -2.43 17.60
C ASN A 3 12.45 -2.38 16.23
N ASN A 4 12.41 -3.48 15.49
CA ASN A 4 11.94 -3.44 14.11
C ASN A 4 10.41 -3.51 13.98
N LEU A 5 9.71 -4.00 15.03
CA LEU A 5 8.25 -4.02 15.06
C LEU A 5 7.66 -2.60 14.94
N HIS A 6 8.35 -1.61 15.52
CA HIS A 6 7.92 -0.22 15.48
C HIS A 6 7.87 0.37 14.07
N VAL A 7 8.71 -0.11 13.15
CA VAL A 7 8.71 0.34 11.74
C VAL A 7 7.37 0.01 11.07
N PHE A 8 6.95 -1.26 11.16
CA PHE A 8 5.70 -1.68 10.51
C PHE A 8 4.47 -1.15 11.23
N LEU A 9 4.45 -1.18 12.56
CA LEU A 9 3.35 -0.61 13.36
C LEU A 9 3.25 0.91 13.17
N GLY A 10 4.38 1.62 13.24
CA GLY A 10 4.43 3.06 13.01
C GLY A 10 3.93 3.44 11.62
N ALA A 11 4.37 2.73 10.58
CA ALA A 11 3.88 2.94 9.22
C ALA A 11 2.37 2.66 9.10
N THR A 12 1.86 1.64 9.80
CA THR A 12 0.43 1.29 9.79
C THR A 12 -0.40 2.38 10.47
N VAL A 13 0.04 2.88 11.62
CA VAL A 13 -0.64 3.96 12.36
C VAL A 13 -0.60 5.27 11.56
N ALA A 14 0.57 5.62 11.01
CA ALA A 14 0.75 6.82 10.20
C ALA A 14 -0.11 6.79 8.93
N ASP A 15 -0.18 5.65 8.24
CA ASP A 15 -1.05 5.46 7.08
C ASP A 15 -2.53 5.62 7.45
N ALA A 16 -2.98 4.99 8.54
CA ALA A 16 -4.36 5.10 9.01
C ALA A 16 -4.72 6.53 9.42
N ALA A 17 -3.79 7.29 10.01
CA ALA A 17 -3.96 8.69 10.36
C ALA A 17 -4.01 9.60 9.12
N ALA A 18 -3.12 9.38 8.15
CA ALA A 18 -3.03 10.17 6.93
C ALA A 18 -4.13 9.84 5.91
N ARG A 19 -4.65 8.62 5.91
CA ARG A 19 -5.61 8.12 4.91
C ARG A 19 -6.85 9.00 4.70
N PRO A 20 -7.44 9.63 5.70
CA PRO A 20 -8.58 10.55 5.48
C PRO A 20 -8.28 11.71 4.54
N LEU A 21 -7.01 12.03 4.33
CA LEU A 21 -6.52 13.11 3.47
C LEU A 21 -5.90 12.60 2.16
N HIS A 22 -5.82 11.30 1.93
CA HIS A 22 -5.24 10.75 0.70
C HIS A 22 -5.93 11.35 -0.55
N TRP A 23 -5.12 11.72 -1.55
CA TRP A 23 -5.54 12.37 -2.80
C TRP A 23 -6.20 13.75 -2.64
N VAL A 24 -6.03 14.41 -1.50
CA VAL A 24 -6.35 15.83 -1.36
C VAL A 24 -5.13 16.64 -1.76
N TYR A 25 -4.98 16.90 -3.06
CA TYR A 25 -3.81 17.60 -3.61
C TYR A 25 -3.91 19.12 -3.52
N ASN A 26 -5.09 19.68 -3.30
CA ASN A 26 -5.26 21.12 -3.14
C ASN A 26 -4.77 21.54 -1.75
N GLN A 27 -3.63 22.22 -1.71
CA GLN A 27 -2.98 22.63 -0.45
C GLN A 27 -3.87 23.54 0.41
N LYS A 28 -4.62 24.47 -0.19
CA LYS A 28 -5.55 25.35 0.54
C LYS A 28 -6.63 24.53 1.25
N LYS A 29 -7.23 23.55 0.55
CA LYS A 29 -8.19 22.63 1.16
C LYS A 29 -7.55 21.75 2.23
N LEU A 30 -6.34 21.25 1.98
CA LEU A 30 -5.61 20.45 2.97
C LEU A 30 -5.41 21.25 4.27
N LEU A 31 -4.92 22.49 4.17
CA LEU A 31 -4.73 23.38 5.31
C LEU A 31 -6.04 23.64 6.07
N THR A 32 -7.18 23.82 5.37
CA THR A 32 -8.47 24.00 6.07
C THR A 32 -8.90 22.75 6.83
N TYR A 33 -8.54 21.55 6.34
CA TYR A 33 -8.89 20.30 7.03
C TYR A 33 -8.05 20.01 8.26
N ILE A 34 -6.79 20.47 8.27
CA ILE A 34 -5.85 20.29 9.39
C ILE A 34 -5.69 21.54 10.27
N LYS A 35 -6.35 22.66 9.93
CA LYS A 35 -6.22 23.94 10.64
C LYS A 35 -6.50 23.76 12.15
N GLY A 36 -5.58 24.26 12.97
CA GLY A 36 -5.65 24.19 14.42
C GLY A 36 -5.31 22.82 15.03
N LYS A 37 -4.88 21.84 14.23
CA LYS A 37 -4.46 20.53 14.71
C LYS A 37 -2.97 20.36 14.46
N GLN A 38 -2.17 20.62 15.47
CA GLN A 38 -0.74 20.28 15.49
C GLN A 38 -0.53 18.81 15.84
N ASP A 39 -1.55 18.14 16.39
CA ASP A 39 -1.46 16.75 16.82
C ASP A 39 -1.75 15.79 15.67
N PHE A 40 -0.99 14.72 15.61
CA PHE A 40 -1.17 13.58 14.68
C PHE A 40 -2.43 12.76 15.03
N THR A 41 -3.57 13.44 15.16
CA THR A 41 -4.84 12.79 15.49
C THR A 41 -5.55 12.29 14.23
N PHE A 42 -6.24 11.19 14.37
CA PHE A 42 -7.11 10.69 13.31
C PHE A 42 -8.23 11.69 13.03
N LEU A 43 -8.34 12.14 11.80
CA LEU A 43 -9.46 12.99 11.41
C LEU A 43 -10.78 12.20 11.52
N LYS A 44 -11.75 12.75 12.24
CA LYS A 44 -13.07 12.10 12.45
C LYS A 44 -13.83 11.85 11.15
N LYS A 45 -13.68 12.74 10.16
CA LYS A 45 -14.36 12.62 8.85
C LYS A 45 -13.35 12.38 7.73
N ASN A 46 -13.63 11.39 6.91
CA ASN A 46 -12.86 11.15 5.69
C ASN A 46 -13.06 12.30 4.69
N LYS A 47 -11.96 12.84 4.18
CA LYS A 47 -11.91 13.92 3.17
C LYS A 47 -11.37 13.42 1.84
N SER A 48 -10.86 12.19 1.80
CA SER A 48 -10.39 11.58 0.57
C SER A 48 -11.55 11.44 -0.43
N PRO A 49 -11.33 11.80 -1.71
CA PRO A 49 -12.35 11.66 -2.74
C PRO A 49 -12.59 10.20 -3.16
N PHE A 50 -11.71 9.27 -2.78
CA PHE A 50 -11.73 7.88 -3.25
C PHE A 50 -12.04 6.86 -2.17
N TYR A 51 -11.69 7.13 -0.92
CA TYR A 51 -11.97 6.23 0.19
C TYR A 51 -13.29 6.61 0.88
N ASN A 52 -14.14 5.63 1.06
CA ASN A 52 -15.34 5.75 1.88
C ASN A 52 -15.35 4.61 2.91
N ILE A 53 -14.38 4.64 3.80
CA ILE A 53 -14.18 3.68 4.88
C ILE A 53 -14.00 4.40 6.22
N LYS A 54 -14.30 3.69 7.31
CA LYS A 54 -14.23 4.23 8.67
C LYS A 54 -12.85 4.78 9.02
N THR A 55 -12.82 5.82 9.84
CA THR A 55 -11.59 6.35 10.46
C THR A 55 -10.84 5.24 11.20
N GLY A 56 -9.51 5.30 11.19
CA GLY A 56 -8.64 4.27 11.79
C GLY A 56 -8.40 3.05 10.92
N LYS A 57 -9.09 2.90 9.79
CA LYS A 57 -8.75 1.88 8.78
C LYS A 57 -7.60 2.37 7.91
N VAL A 58 -6.73 1.47 7.52
CA VAL A 58 -5.58 1.74 6.65
C VAL A 58 -5.97 1.95 5.20
N SER A 59 -5.03 2.47 4.40
CA SER A 59 -5.18 2.55 2.95
C SER A 59 -4.86 1.23 2.27
N GLY A 60 -5.19 1.14 0.97
CA GLY A 60 -4.78 0.00 0.14
C GLY A 60 -3.25 -0.19 0.07
N TYR A 61 -2.45 0.87 0.23
CA TYR A 61 -0.99 0.77 0.32
C TYR A 61 -0.55 -0.06 1.53
N ASN A 62 -1.04 0.28 2.71
CA ASN A 62 -0.69 -0.46 3.92
C ASN A 62 -1.27 -1.88 3.90
N GLU A 63 -2.44 -2.09 3.31
CA GLU A 63 -3.01 -3.44 3.18
C GLU A 63 -2.14 -4.37 2.34
N VAL A 64 -1.40 -3.87 1.35
CA VAL A 64 -0.37 -4.66 0.64
C VAL A 64 0.71 -5.12 1.61
N GLY A 65 1.16 -4.24 2.50
CA GLY A 65 2.10 -4.59 3.58
C GLY A 65 1.52 -5.64 4.53
N GLN A 66 0.24 -5.51 4.92
CA GLN A 66 -0.41 -6.50 5.79
C GLN A 66 -0.52 -7.88 5.12
N VAL A 67 -0.79 -7.92 3.80
CA VAL A 67 -0.78 -9.18 3.04
C VAL A 67 0.61 -9.79 3.02
N MET A 68 1.67 -8.97 2.88
CA MET A 68 3.04 -9.47 2.96
C MET A 68 3.41 -9.94 4.37
N PHE A 69 3.05 -9.18 5.40
CA PHE A 69 3.25 -9.59 6.79
C PHE A 69 2.63 -10.97 7.06
N LYS A 70 1.36 -11.15 6.67
CA LYS A 70 0.69 -12.45 6.76
C LYS A 70 1.44 -13.54 6.01
N THR A 71 1.96 -13.24 4.82
CA THR A 71 2.72 -14.19 4.00
C THR A 71 3.99 -14.66 4.73
N LEU A 72 4.69 -13.75 5.41
CA LEU A 72 5.87 -14.08 6.20
C LEU A 72 5.54 -14.92 7.43
N VAL A 73 4.44 -14.59 8.13
CA VAL A 73 3.96 -15.36 9.30
C VAL A 73 3.57 -16.79 8.91
N GLU A 74 3.02 -17.00 7.72
CA GLU A 74 2.67 -18.33 7.20
C GLU A 74 3.91 -19.21 6.93
N GLY A 75 5.12 -18.65 6.87
CA GLY A 75 6.38 -19.39 6.87
C GLY A 75 6.59 -20.30 5.65
N HIS A 76 6.25 -19.85 4.45
CA HIS A 76 6.35 -20.66 3.24
C HIS A 76 7.78 -20.67 2.65
N ARG A 77 8.22 -21.80 2.05
CA ARG A 77 9.54 -21.89 1.40
C ARG A 77 9.70 -20.91 0.24
N ASP A 78 8.67 -20.74 -0.58
CA ASP A 78 8.63 -19.76 -1.66
C ASP A 78 7.71 -18.58 -1.27
N ILE A 79 8.32 -17.57 -0.66
CA ILE A 79 7.64 -16.38 -0.18
C ILE A 79 7.01 -15.59 -1.33
N GLU A 80 7.68 -15.51 -2.50
CA GLU A 80 7.16 -14.76 -3.65
C GLU A 80 5.87 -15.39 -4.18
N GLU A 81 5.87 -16.70 -4.42
CA GLU A 81 4.69 -17.40 -4.94
C GLU A 81 3.55 -17.37 -3.91
N ARG A 82 3.86 -17.51 -2.63
CA ARG A 82 2.86 -17.37 -1.57
C ARG A 82 2.28 -15.96 -1.53
N PHE A 83 3.12 -14.94 -1.66
CA PHE A 83 2.69 -13.54 -1.71
C PHE A 83 1.79 -13.26 -2.92
N LYS A 84 2.13 -13.75 -4.11
CA LYS A 84 1.28 -13.66 -5.31
C LYS A 84 -0.10 -14.27 -5.08
N LYS A 85 -0.14 -15.44 -4.44
CA LYS A 85 -1.41 -16.11 -4.09
C LYS A 85 -2.22 -15.26 -3.11
N ASN A 86 -1.59 -14.73 -2.07
CA ASN A 86 -2.24 -13.92 -1.04
C ASN A 86 -2.70 -12.56 -1.62
N ILE A 87 -1.92 -11.90 -2.48
CA ILE A 87 -2.32 -10.69 -3.23
C ILE A 87 -3.58 -10.98 -4.06
N THR A 88 -3.57 -12.07 -4.81
CA THR A 88 -4.72 -12.44 -5.66
C THR A 88 -5.96 -12.73 -4.82
N LYS A 89 -5.81 -13.43 -3.69
CA LYS A 89 -6.91 -13.69 -2.76
C LYS A 89 -7.49 -12.42 -2.16
N ASN A 90 -6.62 -11.48 -1.74
CA ASN A 90 -7.05 -10.28 -1.03
C ASN A 90 -7.63 -9.20 -1.96
N PHE A 91 -7.05 -9.02 -3.14
CA PHE A 91 -7.38 -7.93 -4.05
C PHE A 91 -8.03 -8.38 -5.36
N GLY A 92 -8.02 -9.67 -5.69
CA GLY A 92 -8.51 -10.21 -6.95
C GLY A 92 -10.01 -10.42 -7.01
N PRO A 93 -10.50 -11.10 -8.05
CA PRO A 93 -11.91 -11.44 -8.21
C PRO A 93 -12.51 -12.10 -6.96
N GLY A 94 -13.70 -11.66 -6.58
CA GLY A 94 -14.37 -12.08 -5.34
C GLY A 94 -14.10 -11.16 -4.14
N SER A 95 -13.04 -10.35 -4.16
CA SER A 95 -12.75 -9.38 -3.10
C SER A 95 -13.63 -8.14 -3.20
N ILE A 96 -13.77 -7.41 -2.07
CA ILE A 96 -14.44 -6.11 -2.04
C ILE A 96 -13.73 -5.08 -2.95
N TYR A 97 -12.42 -5.17 -3.08
CA TYR A 97 -11.62 -4.33 -3.96
C TYR A 97 -11.99 -4.53 -5.41
N TRP A 98 -12.10 -5.78 -5.85
CA TRP A 98 -12.48 -6.10 -7.24
C TRP A 98 -13.93 -5.74 -7.54
N LYS A 99 -14.84 -5.94 -6.56
CA LYS A 99 -16.22 -5.48 -6.64
C LYS A 99 -16.28 -3.96 -6.85
N ASN A 100 -15.53 -3.19 -6.05
CA ASN A 100 -15.46 -1.74 -6.17
C ASN A 100 -14.86 -1.29 -7.51
N LEU A 101 -13.86 -2.01 -8.03
CA LEU A 101 -13.30 -1.76 -9.35
C LEU A 101 -14.36 -1.89 -10.46
N ASN A 102 -15.18 -2.94 -10.39
CA ASN A 102 -16.26 -3.16 -11.36
C ASN A 102 -17.36 -2.11 -11.22
N LEU A 103 -17.74 -1.73 -10.00
CA LEU A 103 -18.69 -0.63 -9.76
C LEU A 103 -18.17 0.70 -10.32
N ARG A 104 -16.87 0.99 -10.13
CA ARG A 104 -16.24 2.17 -10.73
C ARG A 104 -16.33 2.16 -12.24
N ALA A 105 -16.07 1.04 -12.90
CA ALA A 105 -16.17 0.92 -14.35
C ALA A 105 -17.61 1.21 -14.81
N LYS A 106 -18.61 0.70 -14.07
CA LYS A 106 -20.05 0.93 -14.34
C LYS A 106 -20.44 2.40 -14.17
N TYR A 107 -20.02 3.05 -13.10
CA TYR A 107 -20.50 4.38 -12.71
C TYR A 107 -19.58 5.54 -13.11
N ARG A 108 -18.46 5.30 -13.82
CA ARG A 108 -17.47 6.35 -14.13
C ARG A 108 -18.01 7.58 -14.85
N LYS A 109 -19.13 7.45 -15.57
CA LYS A 109 -19.80 8.54 -16.30
C LYS A 109 -20.84 9.29 -15.45
N VAL A 110 -21.18 8.77 -14.28
CA VAL A 110 -22.18 9.37 -13.39
C VAL A 110 -21.48 10.46 -12.56
N LYS A 111 -22.09 11.64 -12.49
CA LYS A 111 -21.61 12.71 -11.60
C LYS A 111 -21.57 12.18 -10.16
N ASP A 112 -20.51 12.53 -9.44
CA ASP A 112 -20.32 12.13 -8.03
C ASP A 112 -20.33 10.61 -7.76
N TRP A 113 -19.97 9.80 -8.76
CA TRP A 113 -19.89 8.34 -8.64
C TRP A 113 -19.06 7.86 -7.43
N ARG A 114 -18.11 8.68 -6.96
CA ARG A 114 -17.27 8.37 -5.79
C ARG A 114 -18.08 8.24 -4.51
N GLY A 115 -19.17 9.00 -4.36
CA GLY A 115 -20.11 8.88 -3.24
C GLY A 115 -20.93 7.59 -3.27
N ILE A 116 -21.11 6.98 -4.45
CA ILE A 116 -21.87 5.73 -4.64
C ILE A 116 -21.06 4.52 -4.20
N ILE A 117 -19.73 4.54 -4.42
CA ILE A 117 -18.85 3.43 -4.11
C ILE A 117 -18.35 3.55 -2.67
N LYS A 118 -18.80 2.64 -1.81
CA LYS A 118 -18.38 2.55 -0.41
C LYS A 118 -17.28 1.52 -0.25
N GLY A 119 -16.32 1.82 0.63
CA GLY A 119 -15.28 0.86 1.01
C GLY A 119 -13.89 1.21 0.47
N PRO A 120 -13.00 0.22 0.44
CA PRO A 120 -11.60 0.41 0.07
C PRO A 120 -11.43 0.63 -1.44
N TRP A 121 -10.29 1.20 -1.79
CA TRP A 121 -9.90 1.49 -3.15
C TRP A 121 -8.67 0.67 -3.55
N ILE A 122 -8.70 0.06 -4.73
CA ILE A 122 -7.58 -0.67 -5.28
C ILE A 122 -6.71 0.24 -6.16
N HIS A 123 -5.40 0.16 -5.96
CA HIS A 123 -4.40 0.90 -6.74
C HIS A 123 -4.16 0.26 -8.09
N GLN A 124 -3.71 1.07 -9.05
CA GLN A 124 -3.50 0.61 -10.43
C GLN A 124 -2.41 -0.46 -10.52
N ASN A 125 -1.31 -0.32 -9.77
CA ASN A 125 -0.26 -1.34 -9.73
C ASN A 125 -0.80 -2.69 -9.28
N ILE A 126 -1.66 -2.72 -8.25
CA ILE A 126 -2.24 -3.98 -7.73
C ILE A 126 -3.24 -4.57 -8.73
N ILE A 127 -4.02 -3.74 -9.41
CA ILE A 127 -4.91 -4.22 -10.50
C ILE A 127 -4.09 -4.93 -11.58
N GLU A 128 -2.98 -4.30 -12.03
CA GLU A 128 -2.10 -4.87 -13.04
C GLU A 128 -1.41 -6.15 -12.53
N THR A 129 -0.94 -6.14 -11.28
CA THR A 129 -0.31 -7.29 -10.64
C THR A 129 -1.26 -8.49 -10.63
N VAL A 130 -2.48 -8.33 -10.16
CA VAL A 130 -3.48 -9.42 -10.14
C VAL A 130 -3.76 -9.94 -11.55
N ARG A 131 -3.91 -9.05 -12.53
CA ARG A 131 -4.14 -9.44 -13.93
C ARG A 131 -2.94 -10.21 -14.51
N ASN A 132 -1.72 -9.74 -14.25
CA ASN A 132 -0.49 -10.36 -14.71
C ASN A 132 -0.28 -11.75 -14.09
N ILE A 133 -0.55 -11.91 -12.78
CA ILE A 133 -0.52 -13.23 -12.11
C ILE A 133 -1.51 -14.19 -12.77
N LYS A 134 -2.76 -13.77 -12.97
CA LYS A 134 -3.80 -14.59 -13.60
C LYS A 134 -3.42 -14.97 -15.03
N SER A 135 -2.74 -14.11 -15.77
CA SER A 135 -2.23 -14.36 -17.11
C SER A 135 -0.88 -15.08 -17.13
N LYS A 136 -0.40 -15.58 -15.98
CA LYS A 136 0.87 -16.33 -15.82
C LYS A 136 2.08 -15.61 -16.41
N LYS A 137 2.11 -14.27 -16.33
CA LYS A 137 3.26 -13.50 -16.82
C LYS A 137 4.47 -13.70 -15.93
N LYS A 138 5.67 -13.76 -16.52
CA LYS A 138 6.95 -13.86 -15.81
C LYS A 138 7.18 -12.67 -14.86
N LEU A 139 6.84 -11.45 -15.31
CA LEU A 139 6.90 -10.22 -14.49
C LEU A 139 5.47 -9.83 -14.13
N THR A 140 5.16 -9.85 -12.83
CA THR A 140 3.80 -9.63 -12.34
C THR A 140 3.51 -8.19 -11.96
N GLY A 141 4.51 -7.43 -11.54
CA GLY A 141 4.34 -6.05 -11.07
C GLY A 141 3.69 -5.11 -12.08
N GLY A 142 2.97 -4.10 -11.59
CA GLY A 142 2.41 -3.03 -12.40
C GLY A 142 3.50 -2.14 -13.00
N LYS A 143 3.30 -1.65 -14.22
CA LYS A 143 4.28 -0.85 -14.99
C LYS A 143 3.84 0.59 -15.23
N LYS A 144 2.54 0.85 -15.24
CA LYS A 144 1.97 2.07 -15.81
C LYS A 144 2.01 3.29 -14.90
N VAL A 145 2.09 3.09 -13.59
CA VAL A 145 2.01 4.16 -12.60
C VAL A 145 3.08 4.06 -11.53
N ASN A 146 3.44 5.20 -10.96
CA ASN A 146 4.44 5.31 -9.91
C ASN A 146 3.74 5.38 -8.56
N GLU A 147 3.42 4.22 -8.00
CA GLU A 147 2.75 4.07 -6.70
C GLU A 147 3.67 3.42 -5.66
N SER A 148 3.34 3.55 -4.38
CA SER A 148 4.18 3.13 -3.26
C SER A 148 3.94 1.68 -2.82
N ASP A 149 3.13 0.89 -3.55
CA ASP A 149 2.79 -0.49 -3.19
C ASP A 149 4.02 -1.38 -2.95
N GLY A 150 5.05 -1.22 -3.80
CA GLY A 150 6.29 -1.99 -3.66
C GLY A 150 7.03 -1.71 -2.36
N TYR A 151 7.11 -0.45 -1.95
CA TYR A 151 7.69 -0.06 -0.68
C TYR A 151 6.89 -0.65 0.50
N CYS A 152 5.57 -0.53 0.47
CA CYS A 152 4.71 -1.06 1.51
C CYS A 152 4.79 -2.59 1.61
N ALA A 153 4.94 -3.30 0.49
CA ALA A 153 5.18 -4.74 0.47
C ALA A 153 6.51 -5.13 1.11
N ALA A 154 7.53 -4.27 1.07
CA ALA A 154 8.84 -4.55 1.63
C ALA A 154 8.94 -4.32 3.15
N LEU A 155 8.10 -3.42 3.71
CA LEU A 155 8.19 -3.03 5.13
C LEU A 155 8.19 -4.20 6.12
N PRO A 156 7.38 -5.27 5.98
CA PRO A 156 7.37 -6.38 6.93
C PRO A 156 8.70 -7.14 7.03
N TYR A 157 9.59 -7.03 6.04
CA TYR A 157 10.90 -7.67 6.11
C TYR A 157 11.78 -7.15 7.25
N PHE A 158 11.57 -5.92 7.71
CA PHE A 158 12.27 -5.41 8.91
C PHE A 158 12.00 -6.23 10.17
N LEU A 159 10.87 -6.97 10.21
CA LEU A 159 10.50 -7.82 11.34
C LEU A 159 11.18 -9.20 11.32
N TYR A 160 11.45 -9.74 10.12
CA TYR A 160 11.88 -11.12 9.94
C TYR A 160 13.36 -11.26 9.56
N GLY A 161 14.04 -10.15 9.41
CA GLY A 161 15.35 -10.12 8.76
C GLY A 161 15.20 -10.20 7.23
N TYR A 162 16.20 -9.73 6.51
CA TYR A 162 16.13 -9.64 5.06
C TYR A 162 17.51 -9.69 4.42
N ASN A 163 17.52 -10.06 3.14
CA ASN A 163 18.57 -9.66 2.23
C ASN A 163 17.96 -8.77 1.12
N LEU A 164 18.76 -7.88 0.55
CA LEU A 164 18.28 -6.91 -0.43
C LEU A 164 17.78 -7.57 -1.72
N LYS A 165 18.24 -8.78 -2.06
CA LYS A 165 17.78 -9.53 -3.22
C LYS A 165 16.32 -9.94 -3.05
N ASP A 166 15.94 -10.44 -1.87
CA ASP A 166 14.56 -10.84 -1.57
C ASP A 166 13.64 -9.62 -1.51
N VAL A 167 14.09 -8.52 -0.86
CA VAL A 167 13.35 -7.26 -0.83
C VAL A 167 13.07 -6.77 -2.24
N LYS A 168 14.09 -6.71 -3.12
CA LYS A 168 13.93 -6.30 -4.52
C LYS A 168 12.95 -7.21 -5.28
N LYS A 169 13.00 -8.50 -5.04
CA LYS A 169 12.12 -9.51 -5.65
C LYS A 169 10.66 -9.25 -5.27
N ILE A 170 10.38 -9.01 -3.98
CA ILE A 170 9.02 -8.71 -3.50
C ILE A 170 8.51 -7.36 -4.01
N ILE A 171 9.34 -6.31 -4.00
CA ILE A 171 8.96 -5.03 -4.61
C ILE A 171 8.56 -5.24 -6.07
N SER A 172 9.35 -6.01 -6.83
CA SER A 172 9.12 -6.28 -8.25
C SER A 172 7.88 -7.14 -8.50
N THR A 173 7.39 -7.86 -7.51
CA THR A 173 6.13 -8.61 -7.61
C THR A 173 4.93 -7.67 -7.80
N VAL A 174 4.95 -6.48 -7.20
CA VAL A 174 3.85 -5.52 -7.25
C VAL A 174 4.13 -4.29 -8.11
N THR A 175 5.41 -3.96 -8.40
CA THR A 175 5.75 -2.89 -9.35
C THR A 175 7.02 -3.18 -10.11
N ILE A 176 6.98 -2.95 -11.45
CA ILE A 176 8.15 -2.99 -12.33
C ILE A 176 8.42 -1.63 -13.00
N SER A 177 7.73 -0.58 -12.56
CA SER A 177 8.11 0.79 -12.90
C SER A 177 9.51 1.09 -12.36
N LYS A 178 10.43 1.49 -13.23
CA LYS A 178 11.81 1.83 -12.84
C LYS A 178 11.85 2.89 -11.73
N ILE A 179 10.98 3.88 -11.81
CA ILE A 179 10.87 4.97 -10.83
C ILE A 179 10.38 4.41 -9.50
N SER A 180 9.25 3.71 -9.47
CA SER A 180 8.70 3.12 -8.24
C SER A 180 9.67 2.15 -7.57
N LEU A 181 10.35 1.31 -8.35
CA LEU A 181 11.35 0.37 -7.84
C LEU A 181 12.52 1.11 -7.18
N LYS A 182 13.07 2.13 -7.86
CA LYS A 182 14.17 2.96 -7.33
C LYS A 182 13.78 3.63 -6.01
N TYR A 183 12.62 4.29 -5.97
CA TYR A 183 12.16 4.97 -4.76
C TYR A 183 11.79 3.99 -3.63
N ALA A 184 11.21 2.84 -3.95
CA ALA A 184 10.92 1.83 -2.94
C ALA A 184 12.19 1.29 -2.27
N LEU A 185 13.22 1.01 -3.05
CA LEU A 185 14.52 0.57 -2.54
C LEU A 185 15.22 1.68 -1.74
N ALA A 186 15.19 2.92 -2.23
CA ALA A 186 15.79 4.06 -1.52
C ALA A 186 15.12 4.27 -0.16
N LYS A 187 13.79 4.29 -0.09
CA LYS A 187 13.04 4.42 1.17
C LYS A 187 13.34 3.26 2.13
N PHE A 188 13.41 2.02 1.61
CA PHE A 188 13.75 0.87 2.42
C PHE A 188 15.16 1.02 3.02
N TYR A 189 16.13 1.45 2.21
CA TYR A 189 17.50 1.66 2.63
C TYR A 189 17.64 2.79 3.68
N LEU A 190 16.92 3.89 3.52
CA LEU A 190 16.90 4.99 4.50
C LEU A 190 16.41 4.52 5.88
N ILE A 191 15.36 3.69 5.92
CA ILE A 191 14.89 3.10 7.19
C ILE A 191 15.96 2.17 7.77
N ASP A 192 16.60 1.35 6.94
CA ASP A 192 17.67 0.46 7.39
C ASP A 192 18.83 1.24 8.03
N LEU A 193 19.25 2.34 7.41
CA LEU A 193 20.27 3.23 7.97
C LEU A 193 19.83 3.84 9.30
N ALA A 194 18.59 4.33 9.38
CA ALA A 194 18.05 4.87 10.62
C ALA A 194 18.00 3.83 11.75
N LEU A 195 17.61 2.57 11.44
CA LEU A 195 17.61 1.48 12.41
C LEU A 195 19.03 1.09 12.87
N LYS A 196 20.05 1.33 12.05
CA LYS A 196 21.47 1.16 12.39
C LYS A 196 22.06 2.34 13.16
N GLY A 197 21.28 3.35 13.47
CA GLY A 197 21.68 4.51 14.25
C GLY A 197 22.29 5.66 13.45
N CYS A 198 22.16 5.65 12.11
CA CYS A 198 22.52 6.81 11.30
C CYS A 198 21.58 7.97 11.64
N LYS A 199 22.15 9.10 12.09
CA LYS A 199 21.38 10.27 12.50
C LYS A 199 20.83 11.08 11.32
N ASP A 200 21.55 11.08 10.20
CA ASP A 200 21.21 11.78 8.95
C ASP A 200 21.24 10.77 7.78
N PRO A 201 20.23 9.91 7.68
CA PRO A 201 20.18 8.87 6.66
C PRO A 201 19.82 9.39 5.25
#